data_ed896164cf39be6749d92ef1fd92fd44
#
_entry.id   ed896164cf39be6749d92ef1fd92fd44
#
_cell.length_a   1.000
_cell.length_b   1.000
_cell.length_c   1.000
_cell.angle_alpha   90.00
_cell.angle_beta   90.00
_cell.angle_gamma   90.00
#
_symmetry.space_group_name_H-M   'P 1'
#
loop_
_entity.id
_entity.type
_entity.pdbx_description
1 polymer ?
#
loop_
_entity_poly.entity_id
_entity_poly.type
_entity_poly.pdbx_seq_one_letter_code
_entity_poly.pdbx_strand_id
1 'polypeptide(L)'
;MQVKKLARTLLLLLLVSPTAIFSQYENEDHSSDNHEMKTEELSESAIKASERKAYIKHHLQDSYDFTIWHEMGWEFPLPIVLWDEGLHIFSSSKFHHGESVAESKGNFYKIFHGKIYKTDTEGSITIDAHQHPVNGKPLDFSITKNVFVIMLMVLLILIVFMRYAKSYKNNLIPAKGGKFLEPLVLFIRDEIAIPNIGKKHHKKYMSYLLTVFFFIWFLNLAGMTPLGITVTNNIAITFGLAIITFLMTLFTSKKNYWMHIFWMPGVPVPMKFLLAPIELLGVFIKPFALMIRLYANMTAGHIVIMSLIALLYAFDNWLAKGAFLGLTLFLSVIELLVAFLQAYIFTMLTALYFGAASDEGHH
;
A
#
# COMPACT_ATOMS: atom_id res chain seq x y z
N MET A 1 -37.30 -18.80 10.90
CA MET A 1 -36.31 -19.91 10.80
C MET A 1 -35.35 -19.74 9.63
N GLN A 2 -35.73 -19.10 8.53
CA GLN A 2 -34.88 -18.88 7.35
C GLN A 2 -33.75 -17.85 7.57
N VAL A 3 -33.98 -16.74 8.29
CA VAL A 3 -32.97 -15.68 8.54
C VAL A 3 -31.75 -16.18 9.31
N LYS A 4 -31.95 -17.09 10.28
CA LYS A 4 -30.84 -17.72 11.04
C LYS A 4 -30.00 -18.68 10.17
N LYS A 5 -30.60 -19.33 9.18
CA LYS A 5 -29.85 -20.17 8.20
C LYS A 5 -29.04 -19.31 7.26
N LEU A 6 -29.60 -18.20 6.76
CA LEU A 6 -28.91 -17.26 5.88
C LEU A 6 -27.70 -16.61 6.57
N ALA A 7 -27.88 -16.16 7.82
CA ALA A 7 -26.80 -15.59 8.63
C ALA A 7 -25.66 -16.60 8.89
N ARG A 8 -26.01 -17.88 9.14
CA ARG A 8 -25.02 -18.95 9.33
C ARG A 8 -24.26 -19.28 8.05
N THR A 9 -24.93 -19.27 6.91
CA THR A 9 -24.30 -19.53 5.59
C THR A 9 -23.39 -18.37 5.19
N LEU A 10 -23.80 -17.11 5.46
CA LEU A 10 -22.97 -15.92 5.25
C LEU A 10 -21.75 -15.90 6.19
N LEU A 11 -21.90 -16.34 7.44
CA LEU A 11 -20.79 -16.42 8.39
C LEU A 11 -19.80 -17.53 8.00
N LEU A 12 -20.28 -18.67 7.49
CA LEU A 12 -19.44 -19.75 6.96
C LEU A 12 -18.72 -19.34 5.67
N LEU A 13 -19.37 -18.61 4.78
CA LEU A 13 -18.74 -18.04 3.57
C LEU A 13 -17.67 -17.00 3.91
N LEU A 14 -17.87 -16.18 4.94
CA LEU A 14 -16.89 -15.21 5.45
C LEU A 14 -15.69 -15.86 6.14
N LEU A 15 -15.87 -17.05 6.74
CA LEU A 15 -14.79 -17.79 7.40
C LEU A 15 -13.97 -18.67 6.43
N VAL A 16 -14.56 -19.10 5.32
CA VAL A 16 -13.90 -20.01 4.36
C VAL A 16 -13.14 -19.23 3.27
N SER A 17 -13.58 -18.00 2.95
CA SER A 17 -12.97 -17.24 1.86
C SER A 17 -11.51 -16.79 2.07
N PRO A 18 -11.03 -16.42 3.27
CA PRO A 18 -9.62 -16.04 3.43
C PRO A 18 -8.66 -17.23 3.51
N THR A 19 -9.11 -18.37 4.07
CA THR A 19 -8.24 -19.54 4.26
C THR A 19 -8.03 -20.34 2.97
N ALA A 20 -9.02 -20.38 2.08
CA ALA A 20 -8.91 -21.08 0.80
C ALA A 20 -7.93 -20.37 -0.17
N ILE A 21 -7.82 -19.05 -0.10
CA ILE A 21 -6.89 -18.27 -0.92
C ILE A 21 -5.44 -18.43 -0.41
N PHE A 22 -5.23 -18.57 0.90
CA PHE A 22 -3.90 -18.76 1.47
C PHE A 22 -3.40 -20.20 1.35
N SER A 23 -4.29 -21.20 1.40
CA SER A 23 -3.92 -22.63 1.31
C SER A 23 -3.54 -23.07 -0.11
N GLN A 24 -3.98 -22.36 -1.15
CA GLN A 24 -3.56 -22.62 -2.53
C GLN A 24 -2.16 -22.07 -2.85
N TYR A 25 -1.58 -21.25 -1.95
CA TYR A 25 -0.24 -20.68 -2.14
C TYR A 25 0.91 -21.52 -1.53
N GLU A 26 0.57 -22.55 -0.71
CA GLU A 26 1.59 -23.32 0.04
C GLU A 26 1.75 -24.80 -0.39
N ASN A 27 0.95 -25.32 -1.36
CA ASN A 27 0.93 -26.74 -1.72
C ASN A 27 1.30 -27.08 -3.16
N GLU A 28 2.15 -26.30 -3.82
CA GLU A 28 2.74 -26.72 -5.09
C GLU A 28 4.29 -26.76 -5.05
N ASP A 29 4.84 -27.40 -4.02
CA ASP A 29 6.20 -27.92 -4.09
C ASP A 29 6.31 -29.10 -3.11
N HIS A 30 6.03 -30.28 -3.60
CA HIS A 30 6.63 -31.58 -3.24
C HIS A 30 5.80 -32.75 -3.77
N SER A 31 6.14 -33.22 -4.96
CA SER A 31 6.15 -34.66 -5.25
C SER A 31 7.08 -34.90 -6.44
N SER A 32 8.32 -35.24 -6.11
CA SER A 32 9.17 -36.00 -6.99
C SER A 32 8.64 -37.44 -6.95
N ASP A 33 7.94 -37.87 -8.00
CA ASP A 33 7.83 -39.27 -8.33
C ASP A 33 8.01 -39.45 -9.82
N ASN A 34 8.99 -40.30 -10.12
CA ASN A 34 9.33 -40.82 -11.43
C ASN A 34 8.11 -41.43 -12.15
N HIS A 35 7.66 -40.78 -13.21
CA HIS A 35 7.05 -41.43 -14.33
C HIS A 35 7.56 -40.78 -15.61
N GLU A 36 8.47 -41.50 -16.26
CA GLU A 36 8.74 -41.38 -17.70
C GLU A 36 7.42 -41.47 -18.46
N MET A 37 7.33 -40.67 -19.51
CA MET A 37 6.32 -40.59 -20.55
C MET A 37 5.13 -39.68 -20.30
N LYS A 38 5.33 -38.46 -20.68
CA LYS A 38 4.60 -37.64 -21.63
C LYS A 38 5.15 -36.20 -21.53
N THR A 39 6.28 -36.01 -22.21
CA THR A 39 6.75 -34.72 -22.72
C THR A 39 5.87 -34.36 -23.92
N GLU A 40 4.56 -34.30 -23.69
CA GLU A 40 3.63 -33.72 -24.63
C GLU A 40 3.06 -32.48 -23.98
N GLU A 41 3.55 -31.31 -24.42
CA GLU A 41 2.86 -30.05 -24.40
C GLU A 41 2.27 -29.71 -23.03
N LEU A 42 3.12 -29.34 -22.08
CA LEU A 42 2.70 -28.25 -21.17
C LEU A 42 2.20 -27.19 -22.13
N SER A 43 0.87 -27.12 -22.28
CA SER A 43 0.26 -26.42 -23.38
C SER A 43 0.87 -25.03 -23.41
N GLU A 44 1.24 -24.55 -24.58
CA GLU A 44 1.80 -23.20 -24.79
C GLU A 44 1.04 -22.13 -23.99
N SER A 45 -0.24 -22.40 -23.69
CA SER A 45 -1.10 -21.64 -22.81
C SER A 45 -0.68 -21.67 -21.32
N ALA A 46 -0.15 -22.81 -20.81
CA ALA A 46 0.31 -22.91 -19.41
C ALA A 46 1.66 -22.19 -19.23
N ILE A 47 2.55 -22.28 -20.22
CA ILE A 47 3.81 -21.53 -20.22
C ILE A 47 3.51 -20.03 -20.25
N LYS A 48 2.67 -19.57 -21.17
CA LYS A 48 2.24 -18.17 -21.25
C LYS A 48 1.51 -17.69 -19.98
N ALA A 49 0.79 -18.58 -19.29
CA ALA A 49 0.15 -18.26 -18.02
C ALA A 49 1.17 -18.11 -16.88
N SER A 50 2.21 -18.96 -16.83
CA SER A 50 3.29 -18.84 -15.84
C SER A 50 4.14 -17.59 -16.06
N GLU A 51 4.49 -17.29 -17.31
CA GLU A 51 5.21 -16.07 -17.69
C GLU A 51 4.43 -14.81 -17.30
N ARG A 52 3.11 -14.80 -17.53
CA ARG A 52 2.23 -13.69 -17.10
C ARG A 52 2.20 -13.53 -15.59
N LYS A 53 2.10 -14.64 -14.84
CA LYS A 53 2.15 -14.58 -13.37
C LYS A 53 3.50 -14.04 -12.88
N ALA A 54 4.60 -14.48 -13.47
CA ALA A 54 5.94 -14.01 -13.15
C ALA A 54 6.09 -12.51 -13.48
N TYR A 55 5.60 -12.05 -14.62
CA TYR A 55 5.59 -10.65 -15.02
C TYR A 55 4.80 -9.79 -14.05
N ILE A 56 3.56 -10.18 -13.69
CA ILE A 56 2.73 -9.45 -12.73
C ILE A 56 3.44 -9.38 -11.37
N LYS A 57 3.99 -10.51 -10.89
CA LYS A 57 4.71 -10.56 -9.62
C LYS A 57 5.93 -9.62 -9.62
N HIS A 58 6.73 -9.65 -10.68
CA HIS A 58 7.90 -8.78 -10.82
C HIS A 58 7.51 -7.30 -10.88
N HIS A 59 6.44 -6.96 -11.60
CA HIS A 59 5.95 -5.58 -11.72
C HIS A 59 5.44 -4.99 -10.40
N LEU A 60 4.87 -5.84 -9.53
CA LEU A 60 4.37 -5.45 -8.22
C LEU A 60 5.46 -5.30 -7.16
N GLN A 61 6.65 -5.86 -7.38
CA GLN A 61 7.75 -5.75 -6.42
C GLN A 61 8.38 -4.36 -6.42
N ASP A 62 8.89 -3.97 -5.27
CA ASP A 62 9.72 -2.77 -5.14
C ASP A 62 11.09 -3.03 -5.77
N SER A 63 11.61 -2.10 -6.54
CA SER A 63 12.88 -2.23 -7.26
C SER A 63 13.80 -1.06 -6.94
N TYR A 64 15.10 -1.24 -7.19
CA TYR A 64 16.12 -0.19 -7.08
C TYR A 64 16.29 0.64 -8.35
N ASP A 65 15.53 0.30 -9.40
CA ASP A 65 15.53 1.00 -10.68
C ASP A 65 14.14 1.56 -10.96
N PHE A 66 14.08 2.78 -11.49
CA PHE A 66 12.83 3.42 -11.90
C PHE A 66 12.67 3.30 -13.41
N THR A 67 11.90 2.32 -13.84
CA THR A 67 11.62 2.10 -15.27
C THR A 67 10.39 2.89 -15.67
N ILE A 68 10.55 3.85 -16.60
CA ILE A 68 9.43 4.65 -17.16
C ILE A 68 8.78 3.88 -18.30
N TRP A 69 9.59 3.29 -19.18
CA TRP A 69 9.10 2.55 -20.36
C TRP A 69 10.06 1.41 -20.68
N HIS A 70 9.64 0.18 -20.38
CA HIS A 70 10.49 -1.00 -20.52
C HIS A 70 10.95 -1.24 -21.98
N GLU A 71 10.05 -1.03 -22.95
CA GLU A 71 10.34 -1.25 -24.37
C GLU A 71 11.32 -0.24 -24.97
N MET A 72 11.40 1.01 -24.43
CA MET A 72 12.30 2.05 -24.88
C MET A 72 13.62 2.10 -24.09
N GLY A 73 13.79 1.26 -23.07
CA GLY A 73 14.98 1.26 -22.22
C GLY A 73 15.16 2.55 -21.40
N TRP A 74 14.07 3.30 -21.17
CA TRP A 74 14.11 4.52 -20.36
C TRP A 74 14.05 4.17 -18.88
N GLU A 75 15.23 3.99 -18.32
CA GLU A 75 15.44 3.65 -16.93
C GLU A 75 16.24 4.72 -16.23
N PHE A 76 15.79 5.06 -15.04
CA PHE A 76 16.48 6.00 -14.19
C PHE A 76 17.07 5.24 -13.00
N PRO A 77 18.41 5.08 -12.93
CA PRO A 77 19.05 4.39 -11.84
C PRO A 77 18.94 5.21 -10.55
N LEU A 78 18.51 4.56 -9.47
CA LEU A 78 18.35 5.19 -8.17
C LEU A 78 19.61 5.05 -7.32
N PRO A 79 19.89 5.97 -6.38
CA PRO A 79 21.04 5.89 -5.51
C PRO A 79 20.83 4.80 -4.45
N ILE A 80 21.82 3.92 -4.33
CA ILE A 80 21.91 2.88 -3.32
C ILE A 80 22.78 3.37 -2.17
N VAL A 81 22.26 3.25 -0.95
CA VAL A 81 22.91 3.65 0.28
C VAL A 81 22.89 2.47 1.24
N LEU A 82 24.04 1.84 1.44
CA LEU A 82 24.20 0.69 2.35
C LEU A 82 25.10 1.06 3.51
N TRP A 83 24.82 0.48 4.67
CA TRP A 83 25.69 0.54 5.83
C TRP A 83 26.20 -0.87 6.16
N ASP A 84 27.47 -1.11 5.84
CA ASP A 84 28.19 -2.37 6.07
C ASP A 84 29.67 -2.05 6.37
N GLU A 85 30.06 -2.07 7.64
CA GLU A 85 31.42 -1.66 8.09
C GLU A 85 31.81 -0.23 7.63
N GLY A 86 30.82 0.56 7.19
CA GLY A 86 30.96 1.91 6.67
C GLY A 86 29.85 2.26 5.70
N LEU A 87 29.80 3.52 5.29
CA LEU A 87 28.80 4.01 4.34
C LEU A 87 29.25 3.71 2.91
N HIS A 88 28.43 2.97 2.18
CA HIS A 88 28.57 2.66 0.75
C HIS A 88 27.49 3.38 -0.04
N ILE A 89 27.88 4.25 -0.97
CA ILE A 89 26.95 5.00 -1.85
C ILE A 89 27.35 4.75 -3.30
N PHE A 90 26.44 4.21 -4.09
CA PHE A 90 26.64 3.98 -5.52
C PHE A 90 25.30 3.95 -6.27
N SER A 91 25.34 3.91 -7.59
CA SER A 91 24.16 3.84 -8.44
C SER A 91 23.67 2.41 -8.62
N SER A 92 22.35 2.20 -8.68
CA SER A 92 21.74 0.90 -8.97
C SER A 92 22.14 0.33 -10.33
N SER A 93 22.57 1.18 -11.27
CA SER A 93 23.08 0.75 -12.59
C SER A 93 24.19 -0.28 -12.53
N LYS A 94 24.97 -0.33 -11.40
CA LYS A 94 26.01 -1.34 -11.21
C LYS A 94 25.48 -2.78 -11.07
N PHE A 95 24.21 -2.93 -10.74
CA PHE A 95 23.59 -4.25 -10.64
C PHE A 95 23.06 -4.80 -11.95
N HIS A 96 23.00 -4.01 -13.04
CA HIS A 96 22.44 -4.42 -14.32
C HIS A 96 21.14 -5.25 -14.13
N HIS A 97 20.15 -4.65 -13.49
CA HIS A 97 18.85 -5.28 -13.13
C HIS A 97 18.95 -6.49 -12.17
N GLY A 98 20.03 -6.58 -11.40
CA GLY A 98 20.26 -7.67 -10.45
C GLY A 98 21.03 -8.84 -11.00
N GLU A 99 21.44 -8.80 -12.28
CA GLU A 99 22.23 -9.85 -12.92
C GLU A 99 23.71 -9.80 -12.55
N SER A 100 24.23 -8.58 -12.24
CA SER A 100 25.66 -8.41 -11.94
C SER A 100 25.90 -8.07 -10.47
N VAL A 101 27.17 -8.28 -10.06
CA VAL A 101 27.69 -7.97 -8.74
C VAL A 101 28.18 -6.53 -8.75
N ALA A 102 27.75 -5.75 -7.76
CA ALA A 102 28.21 -4.38 -7.59
C ALA A 102 29.37 -4.33 -6.57
N GLU A 103 30.49 -3.81 -6.98
CA GLU A 103 31.63 -3.55 -6.11
C GLU A 103 31.56 -2.14 -5.52
N SER A 104 31.78 -2.05 -4.19
CA SER A 104 31.93 -0.79 -3.49
C SER A 104 32.92 -0.92 -2.34
N LYS A 105 34.02 -0.17 -2.40
CA LYS A 105 35.09 -0.13 -1.36
C LYS A 105 35.65 -1.51 -0.97
N GLY A 106 35.76 -2.43 -1.96
CA GLY A 106 36.28 -3.78 -1.75
C GLY A 106 35.26 -4.80 -1.25
N ASN A 107 34.02 -4.40 -1.01
CA ASN A 107 32.90 -5.29 -0.73
C ASN A 107 32.06 -5.50 -1.97
N PHE A 108 31.52 -6.72 -2.12
CA PHE A 108 30.70 -7.13 -3.27
C PHE A 108 29.26 -7.37 -2.82
N TYR A 109 28.31 -6.89 -3.62
CA TYR A 109 26.89 -6.94 -3.32
C TYR A 109 26.12 -7.47 -4.52
N LYS A 110 25.07 -8.25 -4.26
CA LYS A 110 24.14 -8.75 -5.29
C LYS A 110 22.70 -8.61 -4.84
N ILE A 111 21.80 -8.32 -5.78
CA ILE A 111 20.36 -8.33 -5.52
C ILE A 111 19.86 -9.77 -5.66
N PHE A 112 19.21 -10.27 -4.61
CA PHE A 112 18.55 -11.56 -4.61
C PHE A 112 17.16 -11.43 -3.98
N HIS A 113 16.12 -11.87 -4.69
CA HIS A 113 14.72 -11.72 -4.30
C HIS A 113 14.35 -10.29 -3.85
N GLY A 114 14.83 -9.28 -4.58
CA GLY A 114 14.54 -7.86 -4.31
C GLY A 114 15.22 -7.29 -3.06
N LYS A 115 16.25 -7.95 -2.52
CA LYS A 115 17.07 -7.48 -1.38
C LYS A 115 18.54 -7.57 -1.71
N ILE A 116 19.34 -6.68 -1.12
CA ILE A 116 20.79 -6.64 -1.32
C ILE A 116 21.47 -7.50 -0.27
N TYR A 117 22.34 -8.39 -0.72
CA TYR A 117 23.18 -9.26 0.12
C TYR A 117 24.66 -9.05 -0.19
N LYS A 118 25.50 -9.21 0.83
CA LYS A 118 26.96 -9.25 0.68
C LYS A 118 27.37 -10.58 0.06
N THR A 119 28.22 -10.54 -0.96
CA THR A 119 28.65 -11.71 -1.70
C THR A 119 30.16 -11.71 -1.88
N ASP A 120 30.68 -12.74 -2.50
CA ASP A 120 32.04 -12.79 -3.05
C ASP A 120 32.12 -12.14 -4.44
N THR A 121 33.31 -12.16 -5.03
CA THR A 121 33.57 -11.63 -6.38
C THR A 121 32.74 -12.30 -7.47
N GLU A 122 32.33 -13.55 -7.25
CA GLU A 122 31.54 -14.35 -8.21
C GLU A 122 30.02 -14.14 -8.03
N GLY A 123 29.61 -13.47 -6.95
CA GLY A 123 28.20 -13.23 -6.66
C GLY A 123 27.45 -14.46 -6.15
N SER A 124 28.17 -15.38 -5.47
CA SER A 124 27.55 -16.59 -4.94
C SER A 124 26.66 -16.27 -3.73
N ILE A 125 25.43 -16.84 -3.78
CA ILE A 125 24.46 -16.75 -2.69
C ILE A 125 24.32 -18.14 -2.08
N THR A 126 24.72 -18.27 -0.82
CA THR A 126 24.55 -19.51 -0.06
C THR A 126 23.12 -19.57 0.47
N ILE A 127 22.40 -20.65 0.14
CA ILE A 127 21.00 -20.86 0.52
C ILE A 127 20.95 -21.98 1.55
N ASP A 128 20.19 -21.80 2.63
CA ASP A 128 19.94 -22.82 3.64
C ASP A 128 18.91 -23.88 3.17
N ALA A 129 18.69 -24.92 4.01
CA ALA A 129 17.70 -25.97 3.73
C ALA A 129 16.25 -25.45 3.60
N HIS A 130 15.97 -24.21 4.04
CA HIS A 130 14.67 -23.55 3.97
C HIS A 130 14.61 -22.49 2.86
N GLN A 131 15.51 -22.54 1.88
CA GLN A 131 15.62 -21.59 0.76
C GLN A 131 15.86 -20.13 1.17
N HIS A 132 16.40 -19.88 2.38
CA HIS A 132 16.80 -18.56 2.82
C HIS A 132 18.28 -18.30 2.56
N PRO A 133 18.65 -17.09 2.05
CA PRO A 133 20.07 -16.74 1.89
C PRO A 133 20.71 -16.52 3.27
N VAL A 134 21.85 -17.18 3.46
CA VAL A 134 22.67 -17.11 4.70
C VAL A 134 23.67 -15.94 4.63
N ASN A 135 23.87 -15.38 3.45
CA ASN A 135 24.79 -14.27 3.23
C ASN A 135 24.48 -13.05 4.11
N GLY A 136 25.50 -12.33 4.53
CA GLY A 136 25.37 -11.11 5.31
C GLY A 136 24.46 -10.10 4.61
N LYS A 137 23.48 -9.56 5.36
CA LYS A 137 22.56 -8.54 4.85
C LYS A 137 22.97 -7.18 5.43
N PRO A 138 23.44 -6.24 4.60
CA PRO A 138 23.74 -4.88 5.04
C PRO A 138 22.46 -4.14 5.45
N LEU A 139 22.59 -3.09 6.28
CA LEU A 139 21.49 -2.18 6.52
C LEU A 139 21.26 -1.33 5.25
N ASP A 140 20.07 -1.43 4.70
CA ASP A 140 19.71 -0.83 3.42
C ASP A 140 18.87 0.43 3.65
N PHE A 141 19.44 1.58 3.29
CA PHE A 141 18.81 2.91 3.29
C PHE A 141 18.63 3.43 1.86
N SER A 142 18.68 2.56 0.87
CA SER A 142 18.59 2.92 -0.53
C SER A 142 17.23 3.55 -0.88
N ILE A 143 17.26 4.43 -1.88
CA ILE A 143 16.05 4.99 -2.46
C ILE A 143 15.51 3.99 -3.46
N THR A 144 14.47 3.26 -3.07
CA THR A 144 13.73 2.35 -3.96
C THR A 144 12.74 3.14 -4.83
N LYS A 145 12.18 2.48 -5.85
CA LYS A 145 11.12 3.03 -6.70
C LYS A 145 9.97 3.63 -5.88
N ASN A 146 9.51 2.91 -4.86
CA ASN A 146 8.42 3.37 -4.00
C ASN A 146 8.78 4.60 -3.19
N VAL A 147 9.98 4.64 -2.61
CA VAL A 147 10.48 5.80 -1.84
C VAL A 147 10.61 7.03 -2.74
N PHE A 148 11.13 6.86 -3.96
CA PHE A 148 11.26 7.93 -4.94
C PHE A 148 9.89 8.53 -5.30
N VAL A 149 8.89 7.69 -5.55
CA VAL A 149 7.53 8.16 -5.86
C VAL A 149 6.88 8.85 -4.66
N ILE A 150 7.07 8.35 -3.44
CA ILE A 150 6.61 9.04 -2.23
C ILE A 150 7.21 10.45 -2.16
N MET A 151 8.53 10.59 -2.34
CA MET A 151 9.19 11.91 -2.35
C MET A 151 8.62 12.83 -3.42
N LEU A 152 8.39 12.29 -4.63
CA LEU A 152 7.79 13.04 -5.73
C LEU A 152 6.37 13.51 -5.40
N MET A 153 5.54 12.63 -4.81
CA MET A 153 4.16 12.99 -4.42
C MET A 153 4.13 14.00 -3.27
N VAL A 154 5.01 13.88 -2.29
CA VAL A 154 5.14 14.88 -1.22
C VAL A 154 5.54 16.24 -1.82
N LEU A 155 6.51 16.27 -2.71
CA LEU A 155 6.92 17.50 -3.40
C LEU A 155 5.77 18.10 -4.23
N LEU A 156 5.04 17.27 -4.96
CA LEU A 156 3.86 17.69 -5.72
C LEU A 156 2.82 18.35 -4.82
N ILE A 157 2.47 17.69 -3.69
CA ILE A 157 1.51 18.22 -2.71
C ILE A 157 2.00 19.56 -2.18
N LEU A 158 3.26 19.67 -1.78
CA LEU A 158 3.83 20.93 -1.29
C LEU A 158 3.72 22.04 -2.33
N ILE A 159 4.09 21.78 -3.59
CA ILE A 159 3.99 22.76 -4.67
C ILE A 159 2.55 23.19 -4.91
N VAL A 160 1.63 22.23 -4.97
CA VAL A 160 0.20 22.48 -5.21
C VAL A 160 -0.39 23.34 -4.09
N PHE A 161 -0.16 22.97 -2.81
CA PHE A 161 -0.70 23.72 -1.68
C PHE A 161 -0.01 25.07 -1.46
N MET A 162 1.29 25.18 -1.72
CA MET A 162 1.97 26.49 -1.68
C MET A 162 1.42 27.45 -2.74
N ARG A 163 1.18 26.96 -3.97
CA ARG A 163 0.53 27.76 -5.03
C ARG A 163 -0.90 28.12 -4.66
N TYR A 164 -1.64 27.18 -4.10
CA TYR A 164 -2.99 27.41 -3.61
C TYR A 164 -3.02 28.50 -2.53
N ALA A 165 -2.18 28.39 -1.50
CA ALA A 165 -2.08 29.39 -0.44
C ALA A 165 -1.65 30.78 -0.95
N LYS A 166 -0.71 30.85 -1.93
CA LYS A 166 -0.28 32.09 -2.55
C LYS A 166 -1.41 32.76 -3.36
N SER A 167 -2.31 31.98 -3.93
CA SER A 167 -3.46 32.47 -4.71
C SER A 167 -4.41 33.36 -3.87
N TYR A 168 -4.49 33.15 -2.55
CA TYR A 168 -5.33 33.95 -1.66
C TYR A 168 -4.67 35.24 -1.16
N LYS A 169 -3.36 35.43 -1.36
CA LYS A 169 -2.67 36.66 -0.91
C LYS A 169 -3.14 37.92 -1.63
N ASN A 170 -3.51 37.79 -2.90
CA ASN A 170 -3.80 38.96 -3.77
C ASN A 170 -5.30 39.06 -4.11
N ASN A 171 -6.09 38.02 -3.97
CA ASN A 171 -7.50 38.00 -4.32
C ASN A 171 -8.30 37.18 -3.31
N LEU A 172 -9.52 37.60 -2.98
CA LEU A 172 -10.47 36.85 -2.17
C LEU A 172 -10.97 35.57 -2.85
N ILE A 173 -10.79 35.46 -4.17
CA ILE A 173 -11.21 34.31 -4.99
C ILE A 173 -9.94 33.65 -5.55
N PRO A 174 -9.76 32.34 -5.39
CA PRO A 174 -8.58 31.64 -5.86
C PRO A 174 -8.50 31.63 -7.39
N ALA A 175 -7.29 31.66 -7.95
CA ALA A 175 -7.04 31.50 -9.39
C ALA A 175 -7.56 30.14 -9.90
N LYS A 176 -7.63 29.96 -11.22
CA LYS A 176 -8.27 28.80 -11.91
C LYS A 176 -7.99 27.42 -11.27
N GLY A 177 -6.75 27.14 -10.85
CA GLY A 177 -6.40 25.86 -10.18
C GLY A 177 -6.93 25.75 -8.75
N GLY A 178 -7.08 26.87 -8.02
CA GLY A 178 -7.62 26.88 -6.67
C GLY A 178 -9.11 26.56 -6.62
N LYS A 179 -9.86 26.87 -7.68
CA LYS A 179 -11.30 26.56 -7.77
C LYS A 179 -11.61 25.08 -7.70
N PHE A 180 -10.70 24.21 -8.10
CA PHE A 180 -10.86 22.76 -7.98
C PHE A 180 -10.53 22.24 -6.58
N LEU A 181 -9.48 22.81 -5.94
CA LEU A 181 -9.04 22.37 -4.62
C LEU A 181 -9.93 22.90 -3.49
N GLU A 182 -10.49 24.09 -3.65
CA GLU A 182 -11.32 24.72 -2.63
C GLU A 182 -12.53 23.86 -2.21
N PRO A 183 -13.37 23.33 -3.13
CA PRO A 183 -14.47 22.44 -2.78
C PRO A 183 -14.01 21.20 -1.98
N LEU A 184 -12.86 20.62 -2.34
CA LEU A 184 -12.31 19.45 -1.65
C LEU A 184 -11.82 19.80 -0.25
N VAL A 185 -11.15 20.95 -0.07
CA VAL A 185 -10.72 21.42 1.25
C VAL A 185 -11.92 21.72 2.14
N LEU A 186 -12.96 22.36 1.58
CA LEU A 186 -14.21 22.64 2.28
C LEU A 186 -14.95 21.35 2.63
N PHE A 187 -15.01 20.39 1.71
CA PHE A 187 -15.58 19.07 1.94
C PHE A 187 -14.91 18.35 3.13
N ILE A 188 -13.57 18.32 3.16
CA ILE A 188 -12.83 17.70 4.29
C ILE A 188 -13.10 18.44 5.60
N ARG A 189 -13.22 19.77 5.58
CA ARG A 189 -13.53 20.57 6.74
C ARG A 189 -14.96 20.32 7.25
N ASP A 190 -15.94 20.42 6.36
CA ASP A 190 -17.34 20.50 6.74
C ASP A 190 -17.97 19.11 6.92
N GLU A 191 -17.59 18.13 6.12
CA GLU A 191 -18.14 16.77 6.16
C GLU A 191 -17.31 15.79 6.99
N ILE A 192 -16.01 16.07 7.21
CA ILE A 192 -15.13 15.17 7.97
C ILE A 192 -14.68 15.78 9.28
N ALA A 193 -14.01 16.95 9.24
CA ALA A 193 -13.33 17.47 10.43
C ALA A 193 -14.32 18.02 11.46
N ILE A 194 -15.27 18.85 11.07
CA ILE A 194 -16.22 19.48 11.98
C ILE A 194 -17.16 18.45 12.63
N PRO A 195 -17.79 17.51 11.90
CA PRO A 195 -18.69 16.54 12.50
C PRO A 195 -18.02 15.58 13.48
N ASN A 196 -16.77 15.16 13.17
CA ASN A 196 -16.08 14.13 13.95
C ASN A 196 -15.21 14.69 15.09
N ILE A 197 -14.63 15.89 14.95
CA ILE A 197 -13.70 16.48 15.93
C ILE A 197 -14.37 17.64 16.71
N GLY A 198 -15.40 18.23 16.13
CA GLY A 198 -16.10 19.38 16.71
C GLY A 198 -15.50 20.72 16.28
N LYS A 199 -16.36 21.77 16.34
CA LYS A 199 -16.04 23.14 15.91
C LYS A 199 -14.86 23.76 16.67
N LYS A 200 -14.62 23.35 17.92
CA LYS A 200 -13.58 23.92 18.79
C LYS A 200 -12.17 23.42 18.43
N HIS A 201 -12.04 22.14 18.06
CA HIS A 201 -10.74 21.47 17.92
C HIS A 201 -10.34 21.15 16.49
N HIS A 202 -11.26 21.16 15.51
CA HIS A 202 -10.99 20.75 14.11
C HIS A 202 -9.81 21.48 13.47
N LYS A 203 -9.61 22.79 13.78
CA LYS A 203 -8.52 23.60 13.19
C LYS A 203 -7.13 23.04 13.48
N LYS A 204 -6.93 22.44 14.65
CA LYS A 204 -5.64 21.83 15.06
C LYS A 204 -5.26 20.65 14.18
N TYR A 205 -6.24 19.84 13.77
CA TYR A 205 -6.02 18.61 13.02
C TYR A 205 -6.21 18.76 11.53
N MET A 206 -6.74 19.90 11.08
CA MET A 206 -7.09 20.13 9.67
C MET A 206 -5.92 19.93 8.72
N SER A 207 -4.72 20.44 9.09
CA SER A 207 -3.52 20.27 8.26
C SER A 207 -3.15 18.82 8.07
N TYR A 208 -3.24 18.01 9.13
CA TYR A 208 -2.93 16.58 9.05
C TYR A 208 -3.97 15.83 8.20
N LEU A 209 -5.26 16.10 8.41
CA LEU A 209 -6.34 15.46 7.64
C LEU A 209 -6.23 15.76 6.14
N LEU A 210 -5.95 17.03 5.79
CA LEU A 210 -5.71 17.42 4.40
C LEU A 210 -4.49 16.69 3.82
N THR A 211 -3.38 16.66 4.56
CA THR A 211 -2.16 15.98 4.10
C THR A 211 -2.42 14.51 3.85
N VAL A 212 -3.06 13.80 4.78
CA VAL A 212 -3.35 12.36 4.65
C VAL A 212 -4.31 12.09 3.49
N PHE A 213 -5.38 12.88 3.36
CA PHE A 213 -6.34 12.72 2.27
C PHE A 213 -5.67 12.85 0.90
N PHE A 214 -4.99 13.97 0.66
CA PHE A 214 -4.37 14.23 -0.64
C PHE A 214 -3.18 13.29 -0.90
N PHE A 215 -2.44 12.92 0.13
CA PHE A 215 -1.33 11.99 0.01
C PHE A 215 -1.81 10.59 -0.45
N ILE A 216 -2.82 10.02 0.23
CA ILE A 216 -3.38 8.73 -0.15
C ILE A 216 -4.03 8.82 -1.54
N TRP A 217 -4.80 9.87 -1.79
CA TRP A 217 -5.47 10.03 -3.07
C TRP A 217 -4.49 10.14 -4.24
N PHE A 218 -3.46 10.96 -4.12
CA PHE A 218 -2.45 11.12 -5.17
C PHE A 218 -1.59 9.88 -5.36
N LEU A 219 -1.23 9.17 -4.28
CA LEU A 219 -0.53 7.88 -4.39
C LEU A 219 -1.36 6.84 -5.14
N ASN A 220 -2.65 6.75 -4.82
CA ASN A 220 -3.56 5.82 -5.50
C ASN A 220 -3.75 6.21 -6.97
N LEU A 221 -3.89 7.50 -7.27
CA LEU A 221 -3.94 7.98 -8.66
C LEU A 221 -2.66 7.68 -9.43
N ALA A 222 -1.48 7.84 -8.79
CA ALA A 222 -0.21 7.49 -9.40
C ALA A 222 -0.12 6.00 -9.76
N GLY A 223 -0.67 5.12 -8.90
CA GLY A 223 -0.76 3.68 -9.17
C GLY A 223 -1.60 3.31 -10.38
N MET A 224 -2.61 4.12 -10.71
CA MET A 224 -3.48 3.93 -11.88
C MET A 224 -2.88 4.48 -13.17
N THR A 225 -1.77 5.23 -13.10
CA THR A 225 -1.09 5.71 -14.31
C THR A 225 -0.42 4.55 -15.06
N PRO A 226 -0.13 4.69 -16.37
CA PRO A 226 0.59 3.67 -17.13
C PRO A 226 1.98 3.32 -16.56
N LEU A 227 2.51 4.16 -15.68
CA LEU A 227 3.76 3.88 -14.96
C LEU A 227 3.63 2.71 -13.98
N GLY A 228 2.42 2.32 -13.61
CA GLY A 228 2.12 1.14 -12.80
C GLY A 228 2.75 1.15 -11.39
N ILE A 229 2.97 2.32 -10.82
CA ILE A 229 3.70 2.47 -9.56
C ILE A 229 2.72 2.46 -8.39
N THR A 230 2.37 1.29 -7.93
CA THR A 230 1.46 1.07 -6.81
C THR A 230 2.19 1.08 -5.47
N VAL A 231 2.51 2.28 -4.99
CA VAL A 231 3.21 2.48 -3.70
C VAL A 231 2.41 1.89 -2.52
N THR A 232 1.09 2.05 -2.54
CA THR A 232 0.17 1.56 -1.50
C THR A 232 -0.05 0.04 -1.53
N ASN A 233 0.49 -0.64 -2.56
CA ASN A 233 0.60 -2.10 -2.61
C ASN A 233 1.75 -2.65 -1.73
N ASN A 234 2.58 -1.79 -1.15
CA ASN A 234 3.60 -2.20 -0.21
C ASN A 234 3.05 -2.14 1.22
N ILE A 235 2.97 -3.29 1.89
CA ILE A 235 2.42 -3.42 3.24
C ILE A 235 3.21 -2.59 4.26
N ALA A 236 4.52 -2.43 4.08
CA ALA A 236 5.36 -1.64 4.99
C ALA A 236 4.98 -0.15 4.95
N ILE A 237 4.65 0.37 3.75
CA ILE A 237 4.27 1.77 3.56
C ILE A 237 2.88 2.04 4.15
N THR A 238 1.91 1.17 3.86
CA THR A 238 0.55 1.30 4.41
C THR A 238 0.53 1.13 5.92
N PHE A 239 1.36 0.25 6.46
CA PHE A 239 1.58 0.07 7.89
C PHE A 239 2.22 1.32 8.52
N GLY A 240 3.25 1.89 7.89
CA GLY A 240 3.88 3.14 8.33
C GLY A 240 2.88 4.29 8.43
N LEU A 241 2.01 4.45 7.42
CA LEU A 241 0.98 5.48 7.42
C LEU A 241 -0.06 5.26 8.54
N ALA A 242 -0.48 4.02 8.75
CA ALA A 242 -1.40 3.66 9.83
C ALA A 242 -0.77 3.87 11.22
N ILE A 243 0.52 3.52 11.41
CA ILE A 243 1.25 3.78 12.66
C ILE A 243 1.41 5.27 12.93
N ILE A 244 1.76 6.08 11.93
CA ILE A 244 1.86 7.54 12.12
C ILE A 244 0.53 8.10 12.61
N THR A 245 -0.59 7.70 12.00
CA THR A 245 -1.93 8.10 12.45
C THR A 245 -2.21 7.65 13.88
N PHE A 246 -1.85 6.43 14.22
CA PHE A 246 -1.99 5.86 15.56
C PHE A 246 -1.17 6.63 16.61
N LEU A 247 0.10 6.88 16.33
CA LEU A 247 0.97 7.66 17.21
C LEU A 247 0.47 9.09 17.40
N MET A 248 0.04 9.73 16.31
CA MET A 248 -0.58 11.08 16.40
C MET A 248 -1.82 11.06 17.27
N THR A 249 -2.64 10.03 17.21
CA THR A 249 -3.81 9.86 18.07
C THR A 249 -3.39 9.71 19.53
N LEU A 250 -2.41 8.84 19.81
CA LEU A 250 -1.91 8.60 21.18
C LEU A 250 -1.28 9.85 21.80
N PHE A 251 -0.40 10.54 21.06
CA PHE A 251 0.27 11.75 21.57
C PHE A 251 -0.68 12.94 21.75
N THR A 252 -1.80 12.94 21.05
CA THR A 252 -2.79 14.03 21.15
C THR A 252 -3.91 13.69 22.12
N SER A 253 -4.02 12.43 22.55
CA SER A 253 -5.06 11.96 23.47
C SER A 253 -4.95 12.62 24.83
N LYS A 254 -6.10 13.06 25.34
CA LYS A 254 -6.24 13.64 26.68
C LYS A 254 -6.44 12.55 27.73
N LYS A 255 -6.32 12.91 29.00
CA LYS A 255 -6.55 12.02 30.15
C LYS A 255 -7.93 11.33 30.09
N ASN A 256 -8.95 12.02 29.61
CA ASN A 256 -10.31 11.49 29.49
C ASN A 256 -10.40 10.33 28.50
N TYR A 257 -9.63 10.36 27.39
CA TYR A 257 -9.55 9.26 26.45
C TYR A 257 -9.06 7.96 27.12
N TRP A 258 -7.96 8.05 27.88
CA TRP A 258 -7.42 6.90 28.60
C TRP A 258 -8.35 6.45 29.73
N MET A 259 -8.99 7.42 30.44
CA MET A 259 -9.97 7.11 31.46
C MET A 259 -11.19 6.40 30.86
N HIS A 260 -11.63 6.76 29.65
CA HIS A 260 -12.72 6.06 28.96
C HIS A 260 -12.34 4.60 28.62
N ILE A 261 -11.11 4.36 28.18
CA ILE A 261 -10.63 3.00 27.85
C ILE A 261 -10.54 2.12 29.10
N PHE A 262 -9.91 2.60 30.17
CA PHE A 262 -9.67 1.80 31.37
C PHE A 262 -10.81 1.84 32.39
N TRP A 263 -11.55 2.94 32.44
CA TRP A 263 -12.59 3.16 33.45
C TRP A 263 -13.82 3.85 32.86
N MET A 264 -14.52 3.13 32.00
CA MET A 264 -15.70 3.67 31.30
C MET A 264 -16.76 4.19 32.30
N PRO A 265 -17.18 5.46 32.22
CA PRO A 265 -18.21 6.01 33.10
C PRO A 265 -19.58 5.36 32.82
N GLY A 266 -20.42 5.22 33.84
CA GLY A 266 -21.78 4.69 33.69
C GLY A 266 -21.89 3.15 33.62
N VAL A 267 -20.78 2.40 33.69
CA VAL A 267 -20.77 0.94 33.64
C VAL A 267 -20.52 0.33 35.02
N PRO A 268 -21.23 -0.76 35.43
CA PRO A 268 -20.96 -1.48 36.68
C PRO A 268 -19.53 -2.00 36.77
N VAL A 269 -18.93 -2.01 37.97
CA VAL A 269 -17.51 -2.36 38.19
C VAL A 269 -17.11 -3.72 37.61
N PRO A 270 -17.88 -4.83 37.76
CA PRO A 270 -17.51 -6.12 37.17
C PRO A 270 -17.40 -6.07 35.64
N MET A 271 -18.28 -5.30 34.98
CA MET A 271 -18.32 -5.16 33.54
C MET A 271 -17.11 -4.34 33.01
N LYS A 272 -16.59 -3.39 33.80
CA LYS A 272 -15.41 -2.60 33.44
C LYS A 272 -14.17 -3.47 33.24
N PHE A 273 -13.98 -4.48 34.09
CA PHE A 273 -12.85 -5.42 33.95
C PHE A 273 -12.93 -6.26 32.68
N LEU A 274 -14.13 -6.52 32.15
CA LEU A 274 -14.32 -7.24 30.88
C LEU A 274 -14.17 -6.29 29.69
N LEU A 275 -14.68 -5.05 29.77
CA LEU A 275 -14.68 -4.10 28.67
C LEU A 275 -13.31 -3.44 28.46
N ALA A 276 -12.53 -3.16 29.50
CA ALA A 276 -11.24 -2.51 29.39
C ALA A 276 -10.24 -3.25 28.46
N PRO A 277 -10.05 -4.60 28.56
CA PRO A 277 -9.21 -5.33 27.62
C PRO A 277 -9.74 -5.26 26.17
N ILE A 278 -11.07 -5.33 26.00
CA ILE A 278 -11.69 -5.28 24.67
C ILE A 278 -11.49 -3.91 24.02
N GLU A 279 -11.69 -2.84 24.78
CA GLU A 279 -11.49 -1.47 24.31
C GLU A 279 -10.00 -1.22 23.98
N LEU A 280 -9.10 -1.69 24.86
CA LEU A 280 -7.66 -1.62 24.62
C LEU A 280 -7.25 -2.37 23.34
N LEU A 281 -7.75 -3.59 23.12
CA LEU A 281 -7.55 -4.32 21.87
C LEU A 281 -8.10 -3.53 20.69
N GLY A 282 -9.27 -2.90 20.83
CA GLY A 282 -9.87 -2.03 19.83
C GLY A 282 -8.94 -0.91 19.38
N VAL A 283 -8.22 -0.30 20.31
CA VAL A 283 -7.25 0.77 20.01
C VAL A 283 -6.12 0.27 19.08
N PHE A 284 -5.65 -0.96 19.27
CA PHE A 284 -4.62 -1.57 18.42
C PHE A 284 -5.19 -2.11 17.10
N ILE A 285 -6.38 -2.70 17.09
CA ILE A 285 -7.00 -3.25 15.89
C ILE A 285 -7.32 -2.15 14.86
N LYS A 286 -7.67 -0.95 15.30
CA LYS A 286 -8.02 0.17 14.42
C LYS A 286 -6.95 0.50 13.37
N PRO A 287 -5.65 0.72 13.72
CA PRO A 287 -4.60 0.95 12.72
C PRO A 287 -4.38 -0.26 11.80
N PHE A 288 -4.47 -1.49 12.32
CA PHE A 288 -4.36 -2.70 11.48
C PHE A 288 -5.49 -2.78 10.44
N ALA A 289 -6.72 -2.52 10.84
CA ALA A 289 -7.85 -2.50 9.91
C ALA A 289 -7.68 -1.43 8.82
N LEU A 290 -7.11 -0.28 9.19
CA LEU A 290 -6.84 0.81 8.27
C LEU A 290 -5.74 0.44 7.27
N MET A 291 -4.64 -0.17 7.73
CA MET A 291 -3.54 -0.70 6.92
C MET A 291 -4.04 -1.76 5.93
N ILE A 292 -4.72 -2.80 6.43
CA ILE A 292 -5.19 -3.92 5.59
C ILE A 292 -6.15 -3.41 4.51
N ARG A 293 -7.06 -2.50 4.85
CA ARG A 293 -8.02 -1.94 3.89
C ARG A 293 -7.30 -1.21 2.76
N LEU A 294 -6.32 -0.35 3.09
CA LEU A 294 -5.57 0.40 2.09
C LEU A 294 -4.76 -0.55 1.18
N TYR A 295 -4.04 -1.49 1.78
CA TYR A 295 -3.23 -2.48 1.08
C TYR A 295 -4.09 -3.39 0.19
N ALA A 296 -5.14 -4.02 0.75
CA ALA A 296 -5.94 -5.02 0.04
C ALA A 296 -6.70 -4.43 -1.15
N ASN A 297 -7.31 -3.24 -0.99
CA ASN A 297 -8.05 -2.62 -2.07
C ASN A 297 -7.16 -2.29 -3.27
N MET A 298 -5.96 -1.72 -3.03
CA MET A 298 -5.05 -1.36 -4.11
C MET A 298 -4.41 -2.57 -4.75
N THR A 299 -4.02 -3.57 -3.94
CA THR A 299 -3.43 -4.82 -4.46
C THR A 299 -4.44 -5.58 -5.32
N ALA A 300 -5.66 -5.77 -4.81
CA ALA A 300 -6.70 -6.49 -5.54
C ALA A 300 -7.09 -5.79 -6.85
N GLY A 301 -7.34 -4.48 -6.81
CA GLY A 301 -7.71 -3.69 -7.99
C GLY A 301 -6.63 -3.77 -9.07
N HIS A 302 -5.38 -3.53 -8.70
CA HIS A 302 -4.26 -3.56 -9.64
C HIS A 302 -4.04 -4.96 -10.26
N ILE A 303 -4.08 -6.02 -9.45
CA ILE A 303 -3.95 -7.42 -9.95
C ILE A 303 -5.06 -7.74 -10.94
N VAL A 304 -6.31 -7.35 -10.65
CA VAL A 304 -7.44 -7.61 -11.54
C VAL A 304 -7.26 -6.90 -12.88
N ILE A 305 -6.90 -5.61 -12.88
CA ILE A 305 -6.68 -4.84 -14.12
C ILE A 305 -5.52 -5.44 -14.92
N MET A 306 -4.39 -5.75 -14.29
CA MET A 306 -3.25 -6.39 -14.97
C MET A 306 -3.61 -7.76 -15.57
N SER A 307 -4.42 -8.54 -14.86
CA SER A 307 -4.90 -9.83 -15.33
C SER A 307 -5.81 -9.69 -16.56
N LEU A 308 -6.68 -8.70 -16.58
CA LEU A 308 -7.56 -8.42 -17.72
C LEU A 308 -6.78 -7.92 -18.94
N ILE A 309 -5.80 -7.06 -18.74
CA ILE A 309 -4.89 -6.61 -19.79
C ILE A 309 -4.13 -7.83 -20.36
N ALA A 310 -3.63 -8.72 -19.51
CA ALA A 310 -2.97 -9.94 -19.95
C ALA A 310 -3.92 -10.87 -20.76
N LEU A 311 -5.21 -10.94 -20.40
CA LEU A 311 -6.22 -11.68 -21.17
C LEU A 311 -6.52 -11.01 -22.51
N LEU A 312 -6.51 -9.68 -22.59
CA LEU A 312 -6.70 -8.94 -23.84
C LEU A 312 -5.65 -9.35 -24.91
N TYR A 313 -4.41 -9.60 -24.48
CA TYR A 313 -3.34 -10.05 -25.37
C TYR A 313 -3.36 -11.57 -25.62
N ALA A 314 -4.03 -12.36 -24.77
CA ALA A 314 -4.08 -13.81 -24.90
C ALA A 314 -5.08 -14.31 -25.94
N PHE A 315 -6.11 -13.54 -26.26
CA PHE A 315 -7.15 -13.92 -27.20
C PHE A 315 -6.95 -13.25 -28.55
N ASP A 316 -7.03 -14.02 -29.63
CA ASP A 316 -6.90 -13.49 -30.99
C ASP A 316 -8.23 -13.00 -31.56
N ASN A 317 -9.36 -13.44 -31.00
CA ASN A 317 -10.69 -13.04 -31.46
C ASN A 317 -10.97 -11.57 -31.13
N TRP A 318 -11.28 -10.76 -32.17
CA TRP A 318 -11.56 -9.32 -32.03
C TRP A 318 -12.75 -9.01 -31.13
N LEU A 319 -13.78 -9.87 -31.09
CA LEU A 319 -14.94 -9.72 -30.23
C LEU A 319 -14.57 -9.89 -28.75
N ALA A 320 -13.74 -10.91 -28.46
CA ALA A 320 -13.20 -11.13 -27.12
C ALA A 320 -12.30 -9.95 -26.68
N LYS A 321 -11.42 -9.47 -27.55
CA LYS A 321 -10.58 -8.28 -27.29
C LYS A 321 -11.43 -7.04 -26.97
N GLY A 322 -12.50 -6.80 -27.73
CA GLY A 322 -13.42 -5.71 -27.46
C GLY A 322 -14.13 -5.82 -26.10
N ALA A 323 -14.59 -7.02 -25.75
CA ALA A 323 -15.21 -7.29 -24.46
C ALA A 323 -14.25 -7.08 -23.28
N PHE A 324 -13.03 -7.62 -23.36
CA PHE A 324 -12.03 -7.43 -22.31
C PHE A 324 -11.56 -5.98 -22.19
N LEU A 325 -11.43 -5.26 -23.30
CA LEU A 325 -11.12 -3.83 -23.28
C LEU A 325 -12.23 -3.04 -22.58
N GLY A 326 -13.49 -3.29 -22.95
CA GLY A 326 -14.64 -2.65 -22.29
C GLY A 326 -14.70 -2.93 -20.79
N LEU A 327 -14.44 -4.18 -20.38
CA LEU A 327 -14.42 -4.57 -18.98
C LEU A 327 -13.23 -3.91 -18.24
N THR A 328 -12.06 -3.83 -18.84
CA THR A 328 -10.88 -3.16 -18.27
C THR A 328 -11.15 -1.67 -18.05
N LEU A 329 -11.74 -0.97 -19.04
CA LEU A 329 -12.12 0.44 -18.90
C LEU A 329 -13.15 0.64 -17.80
N PHE A 330 -14.17 -0.22 -17.73
CA PHE A 330 -15.19 -0.17 -16.68
C PHE A 330 -14.58 -0.34 -15.28
N LEU A 331 -13.71 -1.34 -15.11
CA LEU A 331 -13.02 -1.57 -13.82
C LEU A 331 -12.03 -0.45 -13.49
N SER A 332 -11.36 0.15 -14.46
CA SER A 332 -10.49 1.31 -14.21
C SER A 332 -11.27 2.52 -13.68
N VAL A 333 -12.51 2.74 -14.14
CA VAL A 333 -13.40 3.78 -13.58
C VAL A 333 -13.80 3.45 -12.14
N ILE A 334 -14.11 2.18 -11.86
CA ILE A 334 -14.42 1.75 -10.48
C ILE A 334 -13.19 1.95 -9.58
N GLU A 335 -11.99 1.57 -10.04
CA GLU A 335 -10.75 1.73 -9.26
C GLU A 335 -10.45 3.21 -8.97
N LEU A 336 -10.71 4.11 -9.92
CA LEU A 336 -10.62 5.56 -9.70
C LEU A 336 -11.54 6.02 -8.57
N LEU A 337 -12.78 5.54 -8.56
CA LEU A 337 -13.74 5.84 -7.49
C LEU A 337 -13.29 5.25 -6.16
N VAL A 338 -12.79 4.01 -6.15
CA VAL A 338 -12.26 3.35 -4.95
C VAL A 338 -11.03 4.10 -4.43
N ALA A 339 -10.15 4.60 -5.29
CA ALA A 339 -8.98 5.41 -4.90
C ALA A 339 -9.38 6.67 -4.12
N PHE A 340 -10.42 7.37 -4.55
CA PHE A 340 -10.99 8.51 -3.84
C PHE A 340 -11.66 8.09 -2.53
N LEU A 341 -12.52 7.06 -2.60
CA LEU A 341 -13.23 6.53 -1.44
C LEU A 341 -12.28 6.06 -0.34
N GLN A 342 -11.15 5.47 -0.72
CA GLN A 342 -10.13 5.00 0.22
C GLN A 342 -9.47 6.16 0.98
N ALA A 343 -9.14 7.25 0.28
CA ALA A 343 -8.62 8.46 0.91
C ALA A 343 -9.67 9.08 1.86
N TYR A 344 -10.93 9.11 1.46
CA TYR A 344 -12.05 9.57 2.27
C TYR A 344 -12.23 8.75 3.55
N ILE A 345 -12.33 7.41 3.43
CA ILE A 345 -12.55 6.52 4.58
C ILE A 345 -11.37 6.60 5.56
N PHE A 346 -10.13 6.63 5.03
CA PHE A 346 -8.95 6.75 5.89
C PHE A 346 -8.98 8.05 6.69
N THR A 347 -9.26 9.17 6.03
CA THR A 347 -9.31 10.50 6.65
C THR A 347 -10.47 10.62 7.64
N MET A 348 -11.64 10.05 7.31
CA MET A 348 -12.80 10.03 8.19
C MET A 348 -12.53 9.23 9.47
N LEU A 349 -11.96 8.04 9.36
CA LEU A 349 -11.60 7.24 10.54
C LEU A 349 -10.52 7.92 11.39
N THR A 350 -9.54 8.56 10.74
CA THR A 350 -8.54 9.38 11.44
C THR A 350 -9.18 10.54 12.20
N ALA A 351 -10.14 11.23 11.59
CA ALA A 351 -10.89 12.31 12.25
C ALA A 351 -11.72 11.80 13.44
N LEU A 352 -12.35 10.62 13.32
CA LEU A 352 -13.05 9.97 14.44
C LEU A 352 -12.10 9.66 15.60
N TYR A 353 -10.90 9.17 15.31
CA TYR A 353 -9.89 8.88 16.35
C TYR A 353 -9.43 10.15 17.06
N PHE A 354 -9.21 11.24 16.31
CA PHE A 354 -8.86 12.53 16.89
C PHE A 354 -10.02 13.15 17.68
N GLY A 355 -11.26 12.96 17.24
CA GLY A 355 -12.45 13.37 17.97
C GLY A 355 -12.53 12.68 19.33
N ALA A 356 -12.44 11.35 19.33
CA ALA A 356 -12.42 10.57 20.56
C ALA A 356 -11.24 10.94 21.49
N ALA A 357 -10.04 11.21 20.91
CA ALA A 357 -8.86 11.62 21.66
C ALA A 357 -8.95 13.04 22.25
N SER A 358 -9.72 13.93 21.63
CA SER A 358 -9.87 15.35 22.05
C SER A 358 -11.10 15.64 22.86
N ASP A 359 -11.99 14.65 23.07
CA ASP A 359 -13.22 14.82 23.87
C ASP A 359 -12.90 15.25 25.30
N GLU A 360 -13.52 16.36 25.73
CA GLU A 360 -13.33 16.97 27.06
C GLU A 360 -14.27 16.38 28.12
N GLY A 361 -15.11 15.39 27.72
CA GLY A 361 -16.00 14.69 28.67
C GLY A 361 -17.04 15.64 29.31
N HIS A 362 -17.75 16.37 28.49
CA HIS A 362 -18.94 17.04 28.94
C HIS A 362 -20.07 16.01 29.12
N HIS A 363 -20.17 15.51 30.34
CA HIS A 363 -21.38 14.88 30.88
C HIS A 363 -21.92 15.72 32.00
#